data_4277bc652464029cdea67c6b62cccfbc
#
_entry.id   4277bc652464029cdea67c6b62cccfbc
#
_cell.length_a   1.000
_cell.length_b   1.000
_cell.length_c   1.000
_cell.angle_alpha   90.00
_cell.angle_beta   90.00
_cell.angle_gamma   90.00
#
_symmetry.space_group_name_H-M   'P 1'
#
loop_
_entity.id
_entity.type
_entity.pdbx_description
1 polymer ?
#
loop_
_entity_poly.entity_id
_entity_poly.type
_entity_poly.pdbx_seq_one_letter_code
_entity_poly.pdbx_strand_id
1 'polypeptide(L)'
;MKRALFIFLIIFIVMQFIRPDRTNIAVEKSMEIQTPVEVTQIFQSACYDCHSNETRWPWYSEISPFAWVISNHVTQGRKALNFSIWENYSEEEKKEHLKDIYRTVYAAMPLPSYIFAHEEANLTKEQRTFIRNWTGVRPK
;
A
#
# COMPACT_ATOMS: atom_id res chain seq x y z
N MET A 1 -0.33 32.95 24.17
CA MET A 1 0.59 31.98 23.49
C MET A 1 0.88 30.74 24.34
N LYS A 2 1.42 30.83 25.58
CA LYS A 2 1.77 29.66 26.43
C LYS A 2 0.59 28.72 26.71
N ARG A 3 -0.61 29.27 27.01
CA ARG A 3 -1.81 28.45 27.26
C ARG A 3 -2.26 27.68 26.00
N ALA A 4 -2.22 28.29 24.82
CA ALA A 4 -2.56 27.60 23.58
C ALA A 4 -1.58 26.44 23.29
N LEU A 5 -0.27 26.70 23.43
CA LEU A 5 0.74 25.65 23.26
C LEU A 5 0.52 24.47 24.23
N PHE A 6 0.18 24.77 25.48
CA PHE A 6 -0.10 23.74 26.47
C PHE A 6 -1.33 22.88 26.11
N ILE A 7 -2.41 23.54 25.60
CA ILE A 7 -3.60 22.82 25.13
C ILE A 7 -3.26 21.93 23.94
N PHE A 8 -2.50 22.41 22.94
CA PHE A 8 -2.06 21.61 21.80
C PHE A 8 -1.22 20.41 22.25
N LEU A 9 -0.32 20.58 23.22
CA LEU A 9 0.49 19.50 23.76
C LEU A 9 -0.39 18.42 24.42
N ILE A 10 -1.40 18.82 25.22
CA ILE A 10 -2.33 17.87 25.83
C ILE A 10 -3.10 17.12 24.75
N ILE A 11 -3.65 17.82 23.76
CA ILE A 11 -4.37 17.17 22.64
C ILE A 11 -3.45 16.17 21.93
N PHE A 12 -2.23 16.57 21.62
CA PHE A 12 -1.27 15.69 20.96
C PHE A 12 -0.97 14.44 21.80
N ILE A 13 -0.79 14.58 23.12
CA ILE A 13 -0.57 13.45 24.04
C ILE A 13 -1.80 12.53 24.05
N VAL A 14 -3.01 13.11 24.19
CA VAL A 14 -4.24 12.32 24.20
C VAL A 14 -4.42 11.53 22.92
N MET A 15 -4.10 12.13 21.77
CA MET A 15 -4.17 11.45 20.46
C MET A 15 -3.28 10.20 20.40
N GLN A 16 -2.17 10.13 21.16
CA GLN A 16 -1.29 8.96 21.14
C GLN A 16 -1.93 7.72 21.79
N PHE A 17 -2.96 7.88 22.58
CA PHE A 17 -3.68 6.74 23.18
C PHE A 17 -4.73 6.13 22.24
N ILE A 18 -5.11 6.82 21.16
CA ILE A 18 -6.06 6.33 20.15
C ILE A 18 -5.27 5.62 19.06
N ARG A 19 -5.07 4.31 19.21
CA ARG A 19 -4.27 3.51 18.27
C ARG A 19 -5.16 2.83 17.22
N PRO A 20 -4.86 2.98 15.93
CA PRO A 20 -5.53 2.21 14.88
C PRO A 20 -5.03 0.76 14.90
N ASP A 21 -5.84 -0.13 14.33
CA ASP A 21 -5.38 -1.49 14.07
C ASP A 21 -4.30 -1.50 12.99
N ARG A 22 -3.20 -2.20 13.29
CA ARG A 22 -2.05 -2.38 12.39
C ARG A 22 -1.65 -3.86 12.31
N THR A 23 -2.61 -4.73 12.47
CA THR A 23 -2.38 -6.16 12.44
C THR A 23 -2.10 -6.63 11.02
N ASN A 24 -1.03 -7.37 10.86
CA ASN A 24 -0.79 -8.18 9.67
C ASN A 24 -1.47 -9.53 9.85
N ILE A 25 -2.34 -9.87 8.90
CA ILE A 25 -3.02 -11.17 8.90
C ILE A 25 -2.03 -12.22 8.40
N ALA A 26 -2.03 -13.40 9.00
CA ALA A 26 -1.18 -14.50 8.54
C ALA A 26 -1.40 -14.79 7.05
N VAL A 27 -0.31 -14.95 6.31
CA VAL A 27 -0.31 -15.19 4.87
C VAL A 27 -0.04 -16.67 4.61
N GLU A 28 -0.93 -17.29 3.85
CA GLU A 28 -0.67 -18.58 3.23
C GLU A 28 -0.07 -18.33 1.85
N LYS A 29 1.19 -18.67 1.66
CA LYS A 29 1.95 -18.35 0.43
C LYS A 29 1.38 -18.96 -0.84
N SER A 30 0.61 -20.05 -0.73
CA SER A 30 -0.14 -20.65 -1.84
C SER A 30 -1.26 -19.76 -2.35
N MET A 31 -1.77 -18.85 -1.51
CA MET A 31 -2.87 -17.93 -1.85
C MET A 31 -2.38 -16.61 -2.44
N GLU A 32 -1.08 -16.37 -2.38
CA GLU A 32 -0.47 -15.12 -2.83
C GLU A 32 -0.33 -15.07 -4.36
N ILE A 33 -0.39 -13.86 -4.92
CA ILE A 33 -0.17 -13.64 -6.34
C ILE A 33 1.19 -14.21 -6.78
N GLN A 34 1.17 -15.06 -7.79
CA GLN A 34 2.39 -15.61 -8.38
C GLN A 34 2.84 -14.73 -9.54
N THR A 35 4.04 -14.19 -9.44
CA THR A 35 4.61 -13.28 -10.45
C THR A 35 6.08 -13.64 -10.75
N PRO A 36 6.60 -13.26 -11.94
CA PRO A 36 8.04 -13.32 -12.17
C PRO A 36 8.83 -12.58 -11.09
N VAL A 37 10.05 -13.03 -10.81
CA VAL A 37 10.88 -12.50 -9.71
C VAL A 37 11.02 -10.97 -9.81
N GLU A 38 11.19 -10.43 -10.98
CA GLU A 38 11.36 -9.00 -11.23
C GLU A 38 10.09 -8.21 -10.87
N VAL A 39 8.90 -8.73 -11.20
CA VAL A 39 7.61 -8.11 -10.82
C VAL A 39 7.42 -8.20 -9.31
N THR A 40 7.74 -9.36 -8.71
CA THR A 40 7.67 -9.54 -7.25
C THR A 40 8.52 -8.51 -6.53
N GLN A 41 9.77 -8.29 -6.96
CA GLN A 41 10.66 -7.29 -6.36
C GLN A 41 10.09 -5.87 -6.44
N ILE A 42 9.53 -5.49 -7.59
CA ILE A 42 8.89 -4.18 -7.76
C ILE A 42 7.66 -4.07 -6.84
N PHE A 43 6.82 -5.09 -6.78
CA PHE A 43 5.64 -5.08 -5.91
C PHE A 43 6.02 -4.98 -4.44
N GLN A 44 7.03 -5.72 -3.99
CA GLN A 44 7.53 -5.68 -2.62
C GLN A 44 8.09 -4.31 -2.23
N SER A 45 8.76 -3.61 -3.16
CA SER A 45 9.31 -2.28 -2.88
C SER A 45 8.29 -1.16 -2.90
N ALA A 46 7.20 -1.28 -3.69
CA ALA A 46 6.35 -0.14 -4.01
C ALA A 46 4.83 -0.35 -3.74
N CYS A 47 4.39 -1.59 -3.54
CA CYS A 47 2.95 -1.90 -3.49
C CYS A 47 2.53 -2.68 -2.24
N TYR A 48 3.37 -3.61 -1.77
CA TYR A 48 3.01 -4.57 -0.73
C TYR A 48 2.63 -3.94 0.59
N ASP A 49 3.22 -2.82 0.97
CA ASP A 49 2.90 -2.17 2.25
C ASP A 49 1.42 -1.76 2.36
N CYS A 50 0.78 -1.43 1.23
CA CYS A 50 -0.66 -1.12 1.21
C CYS A 50 -1.53 -2.23 0.62
N HIS A 51 -0.98 -3.07 -0.26
CA HIS A 51 -1.73 -4.05 -1.04
C HIS A 51 -1.41 -5.50 -0.68
N SER A 52 -0.91 -5.76 0.54
CA SER A 52 -0.71 -7.11 1.08
C SER A 52 -1.03 -7.19 2.56
N ASN A 53 -1.05 -8.42 3.10
CA ASN A 53 -1.13 -8.65 4.53
C ASN A 53 0.25 -8.58 5.23
N GLU A 54 1.31 -8.20 4.51
CA GLU A 54 2.70 -8.14 4.98
C GLU A 54 3.21 -6.69 5.02
N THR A 55 2.42 -5.75 5.53
CA THR A 55 2.80 -4.35 5.67
C THR A 55 4.04 -4.19 6.55
N ARG A 56 5.07 -3.52 6.06
CA ARG A 56 6.22 -3.08 6.86
C ARG A 56 5.88 -1.72 7.45
N TRP A 57 5.39 -1.71 8.69
CA TRP A 57 4.94 -0.49 9.34
C TRP A 57 6.13 0.43 9.65
N PRO A 58 6.21 1.63 9.06
CA PRO A 58 7.31 2.55 9.32
C PRO A 58 7.18 3.17 10.71
N TRP A 59 8.30 3.65 11.28
CA TRP A 59 8.33 4.23 12.62
C TRP A 59 7.34 5.38 12.83
N TYR A 60 7.11 6.21 11.80
CA TYR A 60 6.18 7.34 11.90
C TYR A 60 4.71 6.89 11.94
N SER A 61 4.40 5.64 11.59
CA SER A 61 3.07 5.04 11.81
C SER A 61 2.76 4.80 13.29
N GLU A 62 3.75 4.99 14.19
CA GLU A 62 3.54 4.96 15.65
C GLU A 62 3.01 6.27 16.19
N ILE A 63 3.06 7.35 15.43
CA ILE A 63 2.78 8.72 15.89
C ILE A 63 1.47 9.21 15.30
N SER A 64 0.47 9.48 16.15
CA SER A 64 -0.78 10.12 15.71
C SER A 64 -0.53 11.63 15.45
N PRO A 65 -1.13 12.21 14.37
CA PRO A 65 -2.20 11.66 13.53
C PRO A 65 -1.73 10.77 12.35
N PHE A 66 -0.43 10.65 12.07
CA PHE A 66 0.08 9.85 10.94
C PHE A 66 -0.35 8.39 11.04
N ALA A 67 -0.37 7.82 12.27
CA ALA A 67 -0.84 6.47 12.53
C ALA A 67 -2.21 6.20 11.91
N TRP A 68 -3.15 7.12 12.02
CA TRP A 68 -4.52 6.97 11.49
C TRP A 68 -4.55 7.06 9.98
N VAL A 69 -3.80 8.00 9.39
CA VAL A 69 -3.73 8.19 7.94
C VAL A 69 -3.14 6.95 7.27
N ILE A 70 -2.01 6.44 7.80
CA ILE A 70 -1.31 5.30 7.22
C ILE A 70 -2.13 4.02 7.37
N SER A 71 -2.70 3.77 8.56
CA SER A 71 -3.57 2.60 8.78
C SER A 71 -4.80 2.64 7.86
N ASN A 72 -5.38 3.82 7.63
CA ASN A 72 -6.48 3.97 6.67
C ASN A 72 -6.02 3.66 5.24
N HIS A 73 -4.85 4.15 4.81
CA HIS A 73 -4.31 3.84 3.47
C HIS A 73 -4.10 2.34 3.28
N VAL A 74 -3.52 1.65 4.26
CA VAL A 74 -3.34 0.19 4.22
C VAL A 74 -4.70 -0.52 4.16
N THR A 75 -5.65 -0.11 4.99
CA THR A 75 -7.01 -0.69 4.99
C THR A 75 -7.70 -0.51 3.65
N GLN A 76 -7.64 0.67 3.05
CA GLN A 76 -8.25 0.92 1.74
C GLN A 76 -7.48 0.21 0.61
N GLY A 77 -6.15 0.16 0.69
CA GLY A 77 -5.31 -0.59 -0.25
C GLY A 77 -5.68 -2.08 -0.27
N ARG A 78 -5.74 -2.72 0.91
CA ARG A 78 -6.15 -4.13 1.04
C ARG A 78 -7.58 -4.40 0.55
N LYS A 79 -8.50 -3.45 0.73
CA LYS A 79 -9.88 -3.57 0.20
C LYS A 79 -9.94 -3.46 -1.31
N ALA A 80 -9.15 -2.57 -1.89
CA ALA A 80 -9.13 -2.35 -3.34
C ALA A 80 -8.44 -3.50 -4.08
N LEU A 81 -7.34 -4.00 -3.53
CA LEU A 81 -6.53 -5.09 -4.06
C LEU A 81 -5.66 -5.64 -2.94
N ASN A 82 -5.63 -6.96 -2.76
CA ASN A 82 -4.76 -7.60 -1.78
C ASN A 82 -4.04 -8.80 -2.43
N PHE A 83 -2.74 -8.65 -2.64
CA PHE A 83 -1.90 -9.68 -3.26
C PHE A 83 -1.80 -10.95 -2.43
N SER A 84 -1.94 -10.87 -1.11
CA SER A 84 -1.82 -12.02 -0.20
C SER A 84 -3.00 -12.99 -0.25
N ILE A 85 -4.12 -12.59 -0.88
CA ILE A 85 -5.32 -13.41 -1.02
C ILE A 85 -5.73 -13.56 -2.49
N TRP A 86 -4.78 -13.45 -3.40
CA TRP A 86 -5.02 -13.41 -4.84
C TRP A 86 -5.84 -14.62 -5.34
N GLU A 87 -5.58 -15.81 -4.81
CA GLU A 87 -6.28 -17.01 -5.23
C GLU A 87 -7.73 -17.10 -4.70
N ASN A 88 -8.14 -16.21 -3.78
CA ASN A 88 -9.53 -16.07 -3.36
C ASN A 88 -10.38 -15.26 -4.35
N TYR A 89 -9.74 -14.51 -5.28
CA TYR A 89 -10.47 -13.78 -6.29
C TYR A 89 -10.94 -14.70 -7.42
N SER A 90 -12.15 -14.45 -7.92
CA SER A 90 -12.63 -15.06 -9.15
C SER A 90 -11.79 -14.64 -10.36
N GLU A 91 -11.85 -15.38 -11.45
CA GLU A 91 -11.13 -15.04 -12.68
C GLU A 91 -11.54 -13.67 -13.26
N GLU A 92 -12.78 -13.27 -13.06
CA GLU A 92 -13.29 -11.95 -13.44
C GLU A 92 -12.67 -10.86 -12.59
N GLU A 93 -12.61 -11.03 -11.26
CA GLU A 93 -11.97 -10.10 -10.35
C GLU A 93 -10.47 -9.98 -10.62
N LYS A 94 -9.77 -11.10 -10.82
CA LYS A 94 -8.35 -11.11 -11.20
C LYS A 94 -8.09 -10.27 -12.47
N LYS A 95 -8.95 -10.44 -13.50
CA LYS A 95 -8.86 -9.64 -14.73
C LYS A 95 -9.09 -8.15 -14.49
N GLU A 96 -10.05 -7.78 -13.65
CA GLU A 96 -10.29 -6.36 -13.32
C GLU A 96 -9.11 -5.80 -12.50
N HIS A 97 -8.58 -6.53 -11.53
CA HIS A 97 -7.39 -6.11 -10.80
C HIS A 97 -6.18 -5.91 -11.70
N LEU A 98 -5.94 -6.79 -12.68
CA LEU A 98 -4.87 -6.59 -13.65
C LEU A 98 -5.07 -5.33 -14.51
N LYS A 99 -6.32 -5.01 -14.88
CA LYS A 99 -6.63 -3.75 -15.59
C LYS A 99 -6.41 -2.53 -14.68
N ASP A 100 -6.75 -2.64 -13.41
CA ASP A 100 -6.53 -1.56 -12.44
C ASP A 100 -5.03 -1.33 -12.20
N ILE A 101 -4.25 -2.39 -12.03
CA ILE A 101 -2.77 -2.29 -11.97
C ILE A 101 -2.24 -1.59 -13.23
N TYR A 102 -2.65 -2.05 -14.42
CA TYR A 102 -2.24 -1.48 -15.70
C TYR A 102 -2.51 0.03 -15.79
N ARG A 103 -3.69 0.48 -15.34
CA ARG A 103 -4.09 1.89 -15.37
C ARG A 103 -3.38 2.73 -14.31
N THR A 104 -3.40 2.24 -13.07
CA THR A 104 -3.00 3.05 -11.91
C THR A 104 -1.50 3.17 -11.73
N VAL A 105 -0.71 2.21 -12.21
CA VAL A 105 0.76 2.26 -12.10
C VAL A 105 1.39 3.50 -12.77
N TYR A 106 0.72 4.11 -13.75
CA TYR A 106 1.14 5.37 -14.36
C TYR A 106 0.35 6.58 -13.84
N ALA A 107 -0.90 6.38 -13.42
CA ALA A 107 -1.80 7.49 -13.13
C ALA A 107 -1.74 7.93 -11.66
N ALA A 108 -1.62 6.99 -10.71
CA ALA A 108 -1.84 7.29 -9.30
C ALA A 108 -0.98 6.47 -8.32
N MET A 109 -0.38 5.37 -8.75
CA MET A 109 0.36 4.45 -7.86
C MET A 109 1.84 4.33 -8.23
N PRO A 110 2.71 4.28 -7.22
CA PRO A 110 2.45 4.50 -5.78
C PRO A 110 2.05 5.93 -5.46
N LEU A 111 1.38 6.16 -4.32
CA LEU A 111 0.94 7.49 -3.91
C LEU A 111 2.13 8.45 -3.73
N PRO A 112 2.04 9.73 -4.15
CA PRO A 112 3.12 10.70 -3.98
C PRO A 112 3.55 10.88 -2.51
N SER A 113 2.60 10.83 -1.57
CA SER A 113 2.89 10.89 -0.13
C SER A 113 3.68 9.68 0.37
N TYR A 114 3.48 8.50 -0.23
CA TYR A 114 4.26 7.31 0.08
C TYR A 114 5.67 7.41 -0.49
N ILE A 115 5.82 7.79 -1.75
CA ILE A 115 7.13 8.00 -2.42
C ILE A 115 7.97 9.02 -1.66
N PHE A 116 7.37 10.09 -1.12
CA PHE A 116 8.09 11.10 -0.34
C PHE A 116 8.82 10.52 0.87
N ALA A 117 8.26 9.50 1.50
CA ALA A 117 8.84 8.83 2.67
C ALA A 117 9.63 7.55 2.32
N HIS A 118 9.48 7.04 1.09
CA HIS A 118 10.02 5.77 0.59
C HIS A 118 10.54 5.96 -0.83
N GLU A 119 11.77 6.44 -0.95
CA GLU A 119 12.38 6.75 -2.26
C GLU A 119 12.49 5.49 -3.15
N GLU A 120 12.69 4.33 -2.54
CA GLU A 120 12.72 3.03 -3.22
C GLU A 120 11.40 2.66 -3.93
N ALA A 121 10.29 3.26 -3.52
CA ALA A 121 8.98 3.08 -4.16
C ALA A 121 8.77 3.97 -5.38
N ASN A 122 9.71 4.87 -5.69
CA ASN A 122 9.62 5.73 -6.86
C ASN A 122 9.97 4.96 -8.13
N LEU A 123 8.99 4.32 -8.71
CA LEU A 123 9.17 3.47 -9.89
C LEU A 123 9.65 4.26 -11.10
N THR A 124 10.66 3.74 -11.79
CA THR A 124 11.12 4.27 -13.06
C THR A 124 10.08 4.03 -14.17
N LYS A 125 10.23 4.71 -15.30
CA LYS A 125 9.36 4.51 -16.46
C LYS A 125 9.45 3.09 -16.99
N GLU A 126 10.64 2.51 -16.96
CA GLU A 126 10.92 1.14 -17.38
C GLU A 126 10.21 0.12 -16.48
N GLN A 127 10.29 0.29 -15.17
CA GLN A 127 9.57 -0.55 -14.19
C GLN A 127 8.04 -0.46 -14.37
N ARG A 128 7.50 0.74 -14.56
CA ARG A 128 6.07 0.93 -14.84
C ARG A 128 5.64 0.25 -16.14
N THR A 129 6.46 0.37 -17.18
CA THR A 129 6.21 -0.31 -18.47
C THR A 129 6.29 -1.83 -18.31
N PHE A 130 7.26 -2.32 -17.54
CA PHE A 130 7.43 -3.75 -17.27
C PHE A 130 6.19 -4.33 -16.55
N ILE A 131 5.70 -3.67 -15.50
CA ILE A 131 4.45 -4.05 -14.83
C ILE A 131 3.27 -4.09 -15.81
N ARG A 132 3.10 -3.03 -16.63
CA ARG A 132 2.02 -3.00 -17.62
C ARG A 132 2.08 -4.17 -18.59
N ASN A 133 3.26 -4.47 -19.11
CA ASN A 133 3.44 -5.59 -20.04
C ASN A 133 3.11 -6.93 -19.36
N TRP A 134 3.52 -7.09 -18.11
CA TRP A 134 3.23 -8.28 -17.33
C TRP A 134 1.73 -8.50 -17.12
N THR A 135 0.92 -7.45 -16.94
CA THR A 135 -0.54 -7.62 -16.76
C THR A 135 -1.24 -8.27 -17.98
N GLY A 136 -0.61 -8.30 -19.14
CA GLY A 136 -1.21 -8.79 -20.38
C GLY A 136 -2.37 -7.94 -20.91
N VAL A 137 -2.68 -6.83 -20.27
CA VAL A 137 -3.75 -5.92 -20.71
C VAL A 137 -3.31 -5.16 -21.96
N ARG A 138 -4.13 -5.23 -23.00
CA ARG A 138 -3.91 -4.48 -24.25
C ARG A 138 -4.72 -3.19 -24.22
N PRO A 139 -4.12 -2.02 -24.48
CA PRO A 139 -4.88 -0.79 -24.67
C PRO A 139 -5.83 -0.96 -25.87
N LYS A 140 -7.06 -0.49 -25.70
CA LYS A 140 -8.01 -0.37 -26.83
C LYS A 140 -7.65 0.84 -27.66
#